data_c0c894f7aaa08683a67d40f59001ceac
#
_entry.id   c0c894f7aaa08683a67d40f59001ceac
#
_cell.length_a   1.000
_cell.length_b   1.000
_cell.length_c   1.000
_cell.angle_alpha   90.00
_cell.angle_beta   90.00
_cell.angle_gamma   90.00
#
_symmetry.space_group_name_H-M   'P 1'
#
loop_
_entity.id
_entity.type
_entity.pdbx_description
1 polymer ?
#
loop_
_entity_poly.entity_id
_entity_poly.type
_entity_poly.pdbx_seq_one_letter_code
_entity_poly.pdbx_strand_id
1 'polypeptide(L)'
;YKLMHEYGYVASRIQLETPIHFGREVKRADIAIMDKDRPMVPYIIVELKKPKLTDGKEQLKSYCNATGAPIGVWTNGEQISCYNRKDPNFFEEISDIPKASQKLSDIINEKFTYEDLKRKDKISTQKKSLRSLIKEMEDEVLASAGVDSFEEIFKLIFAKLYDELICANDPTAYLQFRNTGDT
;
A
#
# COMPACT_ATOMS: atom_id res chain seq x y z
N TYR A 1 -7.81 4.29 17.57
CA TYR A 1 -9.05 3.52 17.59
C TYR A 1 -9.03 2.39 16.57
N LYS A 2 -8.83 2.70 15.29
CA LYS A 2 -8.89 1.73 14.17
C LYS A 2 -7.93 0.54 14.32
N LEU A 3 -6.67 0.80 14.68
CA LEU A 3 -5.67 -0.24 14.89
C LEU A 3 -6.08 -1.26 15.97
N MET A 4 -6.81 -0.83 16.99
CA MET A 4 -7.26 -1.70 18.08
C MET A 4 -8.54 -2.46 17.72
N HIS A 5 -9.53 -1.77 17.15
CA HIS A 5 -10.87 -2.34 16.97
C HIS A 5 -11.03 -3.11 15.65
N GLU A 6 -10.37 -2.68 14.59
CA GLU A 6 -10.48 -3.33 13.27
C GLU A 6 -9.31 -4.30 13.00
N TYR A 7 -8.09 -3.93 13.44
CA TYR A 7 -6.89 -4.75 13.21
C TYR A 7 -6.48 -5.59 14.43
N GLY A 8 -7.11 -5.40 15.59
CA GLY A 8 -6.95 -6.24 16.77
C GLY A 8 -5.65 -6.04 17.56
N TYR A 9 -4.92 -4.94 17.33
CA TYR A 9 -3.70 -4.66 18.10
C TYR A 9 -4.03 -4.20 19.51
N VAL A 10 -3.36 -4.80 20.51
CA VAL A 10 -3.53 -4.39 21.91
C VAL A 10 -2.80 -3.06 22.17
N ALA A 11 -3.37 -2.23 23.02
CA ALA A 11 -2.84 -0.89 23.30
C ALA A 11 -1.38 -0.90 23.79
N SER A 12 -0.96 -1.92 24.53
CA SER A 12 0.40 -2.07 25.04
C SER A 12 1.47 -2.24 23.95
N ARG A 13 1.06 -2.60 22.74
CA ARG A 13 1.95 -2.71 21.57
C ARG A 13 2.01 -1.43 20.73
N ILE A 14 1.13 -0.46 21.00
CA ILE A 14 1.03 0.76 20.22
C ILE A 14 1.78 1.87 20.95
N GLN A 15 2.77 2.45 20.29
CA GLN A 15 3.54 3.59 20.78
C GLN A 15 3.31 4.80 19.87
N LEU A 16 3.14 5.97 20.47
CA LEU A 16 2.99 7.23 19.76
C LEU A 16 4.31 8.00 19.83
N GLU A 17 4.57 8.82 18.81
CA GLU A 17 5.76 9.69 18.76
C GLU A 17 7.07 8.91 19.03
N THR A 18 7.18 7.72 18.43
CA THR A 18 8.28 6.78 18.68
C THR A 18 9.60 7.34 18.14
N PRO A 19 10.64 7.49 18.98
CA PRO A 19 11.93 8.00 18.54
C PRO A 19 12.63 7.00 17.62
N ILE A 20 13.16 7.51 16.50
CA ILE A 20 13.94 6.75 15.51
C ILE A 20 15.29 7.42 15.36
N HIS A 21 16.33 6.64 15.55
CA HIS A 21 17.72 7.11 15.54
C HIS A 21 18.35 6.98 14.15
N PHE A 22 18.87 8.08 13.62
CA PHE A 22 19.69 8.16 12.43
C PHE A 22 21.08 8.65 12.79
N GLY A 23 21.89 7.76 13.35
CA GLY A 23 23.17 8.14 13.94
C GLY A 23 22.98 9.11 15.12
N ARG A 24 23.35 10.39 14.96
CA ARG A 24 23.16 11.43 15.98
C ARG A 24 21.82 12.15 15.91
N GLU A 25 21.14 12.06 14.79
CA GLU A 25 19.83 12.67 14.59
C GLU A 25 18.73 11.74 15.14
N VAL A 26 17.74 12.32 15.80
CA VAL A 26 16.56 11.59 16.27
C VAL A 26 15.33 12.22 15.62
N LYS A 27 14.59 11.41 14.86
CA LYS A 27 13.28 11.76 14.31
C LYS A 27 12.21 10.98 15.08
N ARG A 28 10.95 11.26 14.82
CA ARG A 28 9.83 10.55 15.46
C ARG A 28 8.87 10.05 14.41
N ALA A 29 8.51 8.77 14.54
CA ALA A 29 7.38 8.22 13.82
C ALA A 29 6.09 8.51 14.58
N ASP A 30 5.02 8.85 13.88
CA ASP A 30 3.75 9.19 14.52
C ASP A 30 3.19 8.02 15.34
N ILE A 31 3.21 6.80 14.78
CA ILE A 31 2.81 5.58 15.49
C ILE A 31 3.77 4.44 15.15
N ALA A 32 4.14 3.65 16.16
CA ALA A 32 4.79 2.36 15.98
C ALA A 32 3.96 1.26 16.63
N ILE A 33 3.80 0.14 15.96
CA ILE A 33 3.25 -1.09 16.53
C ILE A 33 4.42 -2.03 16.77
N MET A 34 4.63 -2.40 18.03
CA MET A 34 5.76 -3.23 18.42
C MET A 34 5.50 -4.69 18.09
N ASP A 35 6.59 -5.42 17.83
CA ASP A 35 6.53 -6.86 17.55
C ASP A 35 5.99 -7.62 18.78
N LYS A 36 5.22 -8.69 18.55
CA LYS A 36 4.60 -9.47 19.62
C LYS A 36 5.62 -10.17 20.50
N ASP A 37 6.64 -10.73 19.87
CA ASP A 37 7.65 -11.56 20.52
C ASP A 37 8.89 -10.75 20.91
N ARG A 38 9.04 -9.55 20.34
CA ARG A 38 10.15 -8.62 20.57
C ARG A 38 9.62 -7.20 20.87
N PRO A 39 9.16 -6.93 22.10
CA PRO A 39 8.45 -5.70 22.45
C PRO A 39 9.20 -4.39 22.25
N MET A 40 10.52 -4.45 22.03
CA MET A 40 11.37 -3.28 21.76
C MET A 40 11.63 -3.08 20.26
N VAL A 41 11.13 -3.97 19.39
CA VAL A 41 11.34 -3.91 17.94
C VAL A 41 10.05 -3.51 17.26
N PRO A 42 10.04 -2.43 16.45
CA PRO A 42 8.87 -2.06 15.67
C PRO A 42 8.54 -3.13 14.61
N TYR A 43 7.28 -3.51 14.54
CA TYR A 43 6.70 -4.37 13.52
C TYR A 43 6.06 -3.55 12.39
N ILE A 44 5.33 -2.50 12.75
CA ILE A 44 4.73 -1.57 11.80
C ILE A 44 5.08 -0.15 12.20
N ILE A 45 5.53 0.65 11.23
CA ILE A 45 5.66 2.11 11.38
C ILE A 45 4.51 2.77 10.60
N VAL A 46 3.86 3.72 11.22
CA VAL A 46 2.79 4.50 10.60
C VAL A 46 3.18 5.97 10.55
N GLU A 47 3.07 6.55 9.38
CA GLU A 47 3.26 7.99 9.13
C GLU A 47 1.91 8.63 8.77
N LEU A 48 1.53 9.65 9.51
CA LEU A 48 0.28 10.35 9.35
C LEU A 48 0.51 11.71 8.67
N LYS A 49 -0.31 12.05 7.72
CA LYS A 49 -0.29 13.37 7.08
C LYS A 49 -1.65 14.04 7.18
N LYS A 50 -1.65 15.36 7.09
CA LYS A 50 -2.90 16.12 6.99
C LYS A 50 -3.64 15.76 5.70
N PRO A 51 -4.96 15.85 5.67
CA PRO A 51 -5.75 15.65 4.46
C PRO A 51 -5.19 16.43 3.27
N LYS A 52 -5.21 15.83 2.09
CA LYS A 52 -4.70 16.35 0.80
C LYS A 52 -3.16 16.39 0.65
N LEU A 53 -2.38 16.18 1.71
CA LEU A 53 -0.93 16.02 1.57
C LEU A 53 -0.62 14.61 1.07
N THR A 54 0.36 14.50 0.18
CA THR A 54 0.78 13.23 -0.44
C THR A 54 2.26 12.92 -0.21
N ASP A 55 2.97 13.82 0.46
CA ASP A 55 4.37 13.69 0.86
C ASP A 55 4.57 12.72 2.04
N GLY A 56 5.81 12.42 2.37
CA GLY A 56 6.16 11.62 3.56
C GLY A 56 6.29 10.12 3.33
N LYS A 57 6.02 9.59 2.13
CA LYS A 57 6.22 8.17 1.84
C LYS A 57 7.70 7.76 1.92
N GLU A 58 8.60 8.60 1.42
CA GLU A 58 10.04 8.36 1.51
C GLU A 58 10.56 8.49 2.95
N GLN A 59 9.97 9.39 3.74
CA GLN A 59 10.23 9.49 5.17
C GLN A 59 9.84 8.19 5.89
N LEU A 60 8.67 7.66 5.63
CA LEU A 60 8.21 6.37 6.15
C LEU A 60 9.17 5.23 5.80
N LYS A 61 9.57 5.11 4.53
CA LYS A 61 10.53 4.08 4.09
C LYS A 61 11.87 4.20 4.84
N SER A 62 12.35 5.43 5.01
CA SER A 62 13.57 5.69 5.81
C SER A 62 13.41 5.23 7.26
N TYR A 63 12.25 5.43 7.87
CA TYR A 63 11.95 4.98 9.22
C TYR A 63 11.92 3.46 9.33
N CYS A 64 11.28 2.78 8.37
CA CYS A 64 11.29 1.33 8.30
C CYS A 64 12.70 0.76 8.15
N ASN A 65 13.55 1.39 7.33
CA ASN A 65 14.93 0.99 7.16
C ASN A 65 15.75 1.17 8.45
N ALA A 66 15.62 2.31 9.11
CA ALA A 66 16.38 2.60 10.34
C ALA A 66 16.00 1.67 11.50
N THR A 67 14.73 1.30 11.61
CA THR A 67 14.21 0.45 12.70
C THR A 67 14.23 -1.04 12.40
N GLY A 68 14.35 -1.41 11.12
CA GLY A 68 14.19 -2.79 10.69
C GLY A 68 12.71 -3.24 10.60
N ALA A 69 11.75 -2.33 10.77
CA ALA A 69 10.32 -2.65 10.69
C ALA A 69 9.98 -3.24 9.31
N PRO A 70 9.33 -4.41 9.24
CA PRO A 70 8.97 -5.02 7.97
C PRO A 70 7.81 -4.31 7.26
N ILE A 71 7.01 -3.53 7.98
CA ILE A 71 5.80 -2.91 7.42
C ILE A 71 5.80 -1.42 7.66
N GLY A 72 5.51 -0.67 6.60
CA GLY A 72 5.26 0.76 6.63
C GLY A 72 3.84 1.09 6.21
N VAL A 73 3.19 2.00 6.92
CA VAL A 73 1.85 2.48 6.59
C VAL A 73 1.87 4.00 6.51
N TRP A 74 1.44 4.53 5.39
CA TRP A 74 1.25 5.95 5.19
C TRP A 74 -0.24 6.25 5.03
N THR A 75 -0.72 7.30 5.67
CA THR A 75 -2.10 7.75 5.47
C THR A 75 -2.25 9.25 5.75
N ASN A 76 -3.15 9.89 4.99
CA ASN A 76 -3.59 11.26 5.23
C ASN A 76 -5.08 11.34 5.62
N GLY A 77 -5.67 10.20 6.02
CA GLY A 77 -7.08 10.08 6.37
C GLY A 77 -8.01 9.86 5.18
N GLU A 78 -7.64 10.29 3.97
CA GLU A 78 -8.38 10.06 2.72
C GLU A 78 -7.79 8.89 1.93
N GLN A 79 -6.49 8.74 2.00
CA GLN A 79 -5.71 7.70 1.30
C GLN A 79 -4.89 6.91 2.29
N ILE A 80 -4.63 5.65 1.96
CA ILE A 80 -3.72 4.78 2.70
C ILE A 80 -2.82 4.04 1.71
N SER A 81 -1.54 3.92 2.07
CA SER A 81 -0.58 3.07 1.36
C SER A 81 0.13 2.20 2.38
N CYS A 82 0.15 0.90 2.14
CA CYS A 82 0.76 -0.08 3.01
C CYS A 82 1.91 -0.76 2.24
N TYR A 83 3.06 -0.88 2.87
CA TYR A 83 4.27 -1.40 2.26
C TYR A 83 4.85 -2.53 3.08
N ASN A 84 5.26 -3.61 2.42
CA ASN A 84 6.15 -4.63 2.95
C ASN A 84 7.58 -4.29 2.53
N ARG A 85 8.50 -4.16 3.50
CA ARG A 85 9.93 -3.97 3.25
C ARG A 85 10.60 -5.33 3.07
N LYS A 86 10.96 -5.68 1.84
CA LYS A 86 11.69 -6.93 1.51
C LYS A 86 13.19 -6.80 1.80
N ASP A 87 13.76 -5.65 1.45
CA ASP A 87 15.14 -5.28 1.78
C ASP A 87 15.24 -3.76 1.96
N PRO A 88 16.39 -3.20 2.37
CA PRO A 88 16.50 -1.77 2.65
C PRO A 88 16.06 -0.82 1.54
N ASN A 89 16.08 -1.26 0.29
CA ASN A 89 15.77 -0.41 -0.86
C ASN A 89 14.50 -0.83 -1.61
N PHE A 90 13.89 -1.94 -1.22
CA PHE A 90 12.74 -2.49 -1.91
C PHE A 90 11.51 -2.59 -1.01
N PHE A 91 10.46 -1.85 -1.39
CA PHE A 91 9.17 -1.79 -0.70
C PHE A 91 8.06 -2.22 -1.65
N GLU A 92 7.49 -3.36 -1.37
CA GLU A 92 6.33 -3.90 -2.09
C GLU A 92 5.05 -3.33 -1.51
N GLU A 93 4.13 -2.86 -2.35
CA GLU A 93 2.82 -2.42 -1.87
C GLU A 93 1.97 -3.63 -1.51
N ILE A 94 1.43 -3.64 -0.28
CA ILE A 94 0.54 -4.68 0.21
C ILE A 94 -0.90 -4.16 0.34
N SER A 95 -1.84 -5.09 0.34
CA SER A 95 -3.26 -4.81 0.26
C SER A 95 -3.80 -3.99 1.43
N ASP A 96 -3.37 -4.29 2.66
CA ASP A 96 -3.87 -3.66 3.88
C ASP A 96 -2.86 -3.83 5.02
N ILE A 97 -3.17 -3.23 6.17
CA ILE A 97 -2.45 -3.46 7.42
C ILE A 97 -2.71 -4.90 7.88
N PRO A 98 -1.68 -5.70 8.21
CA PRO A 98 -1.90 -7.02 8.80
C PRO A 98 -2.72 -6.92 10.07
N LYS A 99 -3.68 -7.81 10.27
CA LYS A 99 -4.33 -7.98 11.58
C LYS A 99 -3.33 -8.58 12.58
N ALA A 100 -3.53 -8.28 13.86
CA ALA A 100 -2.66 -8.80 14.93
C ALA A 100 -2.60 -10.33 14.99
N SER A 101 -3.61 -11.02 14.44
CA SER A 101 -3.71 -12.48 14.32
C SER A 101 -3.17 -13.05 13.00
N GLN A 102 -2.89 -12.21 12.00
CA GLN A 102 -2.39 -12.63 10.69
C GLN A 102 -0.85 -12.64 10.66
N LYS A 103 -0.29 -13.55 9.87
CA LYS A 103 1.12 -13.50 9.50
C LYS A 103 1.30 -12.62 8.26
N LEU A 104 2.45 -11.99 8.14
CA LEU A 104 2.78 -11.19 6.97
C LEU A 104 2.67 -11.99 5.65
N SER A 105 3.09 -13.26 5.66
CA SER A 105 2.94 -14.19 4.53
C SER A 105 1.51 -14.34 4.02
N ASP A 106 0.54 -14.23 4.91
CA ASP A 106 -0.87 -14.42 4.55
C ASP A 106 -1.37 -13.25 3.71
N ILE A 107 -0.85 -12.05 3.98
CA ILE A 107 -1.21 -10.82 3.26
C ILE A 107 -0.48 -10.69 1.93
N ILE A 108 0.81 -11.03 1.90
CA ILE A 108 1.60 -11.01 0.66
C ILE A 108 1.01 -11.97 -0.38
N ASN A 109 0.48 -13.10 0.08
CA ASN A 109 -0.17 -14.11 -0.77
C ASN A 109 -1.69 -13.92 -0.90
N GLU A 110 -2.24 -12.82 -0.37
CA GLU A 110 -3.68 -12.59 -0.39
C GLU A 110 -4.18 -12.41 -1.83
N LYS A 111 -5.10 -13.27 -2.21
CA LYS A 111 -5.79 -13.18 -3.50
C LYS A 111 -6.89 -12.13 -3.40
N PHE A 112 -6.86 -11.17 -4.32
CA PHE A 112 -7.84 -10.09 -4.34
C PHE A 112 -9.13 -10.53 -5.04
N THR A 113 -10.25 -10.30 -4.38
CA THR A 113 -11.57 -10.43 -4.96
C THR A 113 -12.04 -9.10 -5.57
N TYR A 114 -13.12 -9.14 -6.33
CA TYR A 114 -13.76 -7.94 -6.86
C TYR A 114 -14.29 -7.00 -5.75
N GLU A 115 -14.74 -7.55 -4.62
CA GLU A 115 -15.15 -6.75 -3.45
C GLU A 115 -13.98 -6.01 -2.80
N ASP A 116 -12.80 -6.62 -2.75
CA ASP A 116 -11.59 -5.96 -2.26
C ASP A 116 -11.17 -4.81 -3.18
N LEU A 117 -11.31 -4.99 -4.50
CA LEU A 117 -11.07 -3.93 -5.47
C LEU A 117 -12.00 -2.73 -5.23
N LYS A 118 -13.30 -2.95 -5.05
CA LYS A 118 -14.29 -1.89 -4.77
C LYS A 118 -13.94 -1.10 -3.51
N ARG A 119 -13.47 -1.77 -2.45
CA ARG A 119 -13.07 -1.11 -1.21
C ARG A 119 -11.83 -0.23 -1.37
N LYS A 120 -10.97 -0.59 -2.32
CA LYS A 120 -9.67 0.07 -2.56
C LYS A 120 -9.64 0.92 -3.80
N ASP A 121 -10.79 1.22 -4.39
CA ASP A 121 -10.89 1.99 -5.63
C ASP A 121 -10.22 3.37 -5.50
N LYS A 122 -8.97 3.42 -5.94
CA LYS A 122 -8.16 4.64 -5.96
C LYS A 122 -8.68 5.65 -6.99
N ILE A 123 -9.38 5.20 -8.02
CA ILE A 123 -9.91 6.07 -9.08
C ILE A 123 -11.04 6.93 -8.53
N SER A 124 -11.98 6.33 -7.80
CA SER A 124 -13.06 7.08 -7.17
C SER A 124 -12.53 8.06 -6.12
N THR A 125 -11.52 7.66 -5.36
CA THR A 125 -10.89 8.50 -4.33
C THR A 125 -10.12 9.66 -4.93
N GLN A 126 -9.41 9.45 -6.04
CA GLN A 126 -8.62 10.49 -6.71
C GLN A 126 -9.46 11.39 -7.63
N LYS A 127 -10.72 11.05 -7.88
CA LYS A 127 -11.62 11.77 -8.82
C LYS A 127 -11.01 11.98 -10.22
N LYS A 128 -10.07 11.12 -10.61
CA LYS A 128 -9.50 11.15 -11.97
C LYS A 128 -10.49 10.56 -12.96
N SER A 129 -10.69 11.25 -14.07
CA SER A 129 -11.48 10.69 -15.17
C SER A 129 -10.68 9.62 -15.92
N LEU A 130 -11.38 8.63 -16.51
CA LEU A 130 -10.73 7.63 -17.38
C LEU A 130 -9.91 8.29 -18.49
N ARG A 131 -10.39 9.41 -19.03
CA ARG A 131 -9.67 10.19 -20.05
C ARG A 131 -8.33 10.74 -19.54
N SER A 132 -8.30 11.22 -18.28
CA SER A 132 -7.08 11.72 -17.66
C SER A 132 -6.07 10.59 -17.43
N LEU A 133 -6.54 9.41 -17.03
CA LEU A 133 -5.70 8.22 -16.84
C LEU A 133 -5.12 7.73 -18.17
N ILE A 134 -5.91 7.67 -19.23
CA ILE A 134 -5.43 7.30 -20.58
C ILE A 134 -4.32 8.26 -21.01
N LYS A 135 -4.53 9.56 -20.84
CA LYS A 135 -3.53 10.56 -21.21
C LYS A 135 -2.25 10.44 -20.40
N GLU A 136 -2.32 10.19 -19.10
CA GLU A 136 -1.14 9.93 -18.27
C GLU A 136 -0.39 8.68 -18.73
N MET A 137 -1.11 7.62 -19.11
CA MET A 137 -0.49 6.40 -19.65
C MET A 137 0.18 6.64 -21.00
N GLU A 138 -0.42 7.44 -21.89
CA GLU A 138 0.20 7.84 -23.16
C GLU A 138 1.49 8.63 -22.93
N ASP A 139 1.45 9.60 -22.03
CA ASP A 139 2.58 10.51 -21.78
C ASP A 139 3.74 9.82 -21.03
N GLU A 140 3.46 8.96 -20.04
CA GLU A 140 4.50 8.40 -19.16
C GLU A 140 5.05 7.04 -19.64
N VAL A 141 4.21 6.18 -20.18
CA VAL A 141 4.58 4.78 -20.42
C VAL A 141 4.91 4.52 -21.89
N LEU A 142 4.16 5.11 -22.81
CA LEU A 142 4.19 4.71 -24.21
C LEU A 142 4.92 5.67 -25.14
N ALA A 143 5.15 6.91 -24.73
CA ALA A 143 5.89 7.89 -25.51
C ALA A 143 7.32 7.43 -25.87
N SER A 144 7.90 6.54 -25.05
CA SER A 144 9.25 6.01 -25.24
C SER A 144 9.31 4.66 -25.97
N ALA A 145 8.19 3.98 -26.19
CA ALA A 145 8.17 2.58 -26.63
C ALA A 145 8.13 2.39 -28.15
N GLY A 146 7.86 3.45 -28.93
CA GLY A 146 7.81 3.39 -30.40
C GLY A 146 6.71 2.48 -30.98
N VAL A 147 5.70 2.15 -30.16
CA VAL A 147 4.53 1.34 -30.52
C VAL A 147 3.29 2.22 -30.70
N ASP A 148 2.25 1.69 -31.33
CA ASP A 148 0.95 2.35 -31.37
C ASP A 148 0.36 2.41 -29.96
N SER A 149 0.56 3.54 -29.33
CA SER A 149 0.16 3.79 -27.94
C SER A 149 -1.31 3.51 -27.69
N PHE A 150 -2.16 3.86 -28.65
CA PHE A 150 -3.62 3.67 -28.54
C PHE A 150 -3.99 2.19 -28.51
N GLU A 151 -3.41 1.38 -29.39
CA GLU A 151 -3.69 -0.04 -29.46
C GLU A 151 -3.27 -0.76 -28.18
N GLU A 152 -2.08 -0.45 -27.65
CA GLU A 152 -1.56 -1.08 -26.44
C GLU A 152 -2.36 -0.67 -25.19
N ILE A 153 -2.73 0.61 -25.04
CA ILE A 153 -3.61 1.06 -23.95
C ILE A 153 -4.97 0.37 -24.04
N PHE A 154 -5.50 0.24 -25.23
CA PHE A 154 -6.81 -0.42 -25.45
C PHE A 154 -6.74 -1.89 -25.01
N LYS A 155 -5.68 -2.63 -25.36
CA LYS A 155 -5.47 -4.01 -24.90
C LYS A 155 -5.41 -4.09 -23.38
N LEU A 156 -4.70 -3.20 -22.70
CA LEU A 156 -4.59 -3.17 -21.25
C LEU A 156 -5.94 -2.88 -20.58
N ILE A 157 -6.69 -1.90 -21.10
CA ILE A 157 -8.03 -1.56 -20.57
C ILE A 157 -8.97 -2.75 -20.72
N PHE A 158 -8.99 -3.39 -21.91
CA PHE A 158 -9.86 -4.56 -22.14
C PHE A 158 -9.47 -5.74 -21.26
N ALA A 159 -8.18 -6.04 -21.11
CA ALA A 159 -7.72 -7.10 -20.21
C ALA A 159 -8.19 -6.84 -18.79
N LYS A 160 -8.07 -5.61 -18.30
CA LYS A 160 -8.54 -5.20 -16.97
C LYS A 160 -10.05 -5.33 -16.82
N LEU A 161 -10.82 -4.80 -17.76
CA LEU A 161 -12.28 -4.87 -17.72
C LEU A 161 -12.79 -6.30 -17.80
N TYR A 162 -12.15 -7.16 -18.60
CA TYR A 162 -12.49 -8.57 -18.71
C TYR A 162 -12.25 -9.32 -17.41
N ASP A 163 -11.10 -9.11 -16.77
CA ASP A 163 -10.76 -9.68 -15.47
C ASP A 163 -11.78 -9.26 -14.38
N GLU A 164 -12.11 -7.98 -14.33
CA GLU A 164 -13.11 -7.47 -13.40
C GLU A 164 -14.52 -8.02 -13.67
N LEU A 165 -14.90 -8.17 -14.94
CA LEU A 165 -16.21 -8.71 -15.32
C LEU A 165 -16.38 -10.17 -14.89
N ILE A 166 -15.33 -10.98 -15.08
CA ILE A 166 -15.34 -12.38 -14.62
C ILE A 166 -15.47 -12.42 -13.11
N CYS A 167 -14.63 -11.69 -12.39
CA CYS A 167 -14.64 -11.67 -10.92
C CYS A 167 -15.92 -11.05 -10.33
N ALA A 168 -16.57 -10.12 -11.04
CA ALA A 168 -17.85 -9.56 -10.61
C ALA A 168 -19.00 -10.56 -10.66
N ASN A 169 -18.93 -11.52 -11.58
CA ASN A 169 -19.95 -12.55 -11.77
C ASN A 169 -19.68 -13.84 -10.98
N ASP A 170 -18.47 -14.02 -10.45
CA ASP A 170 -18.08 -15.18 -9.64
C ASP A 170 -17.37 -14.71 -8.35
N PRO A 171 -18.07 -14.80 -7.19
CA PRO A 171 -17.50 -14.39 -5.90
C PRO A 171 -16.28 -15.24 -5.46
N THR A 172 -16.05 -16.38 -6.09
CA THR A 172 -14.90 -17.26 -5.81
C THR A 172 -13.70 -16.94 -6.68
N ALA A 173 -13.88 -16.17 -7.75
CA ALA A 173 -12.80 -15.76 -8.64
C ALA A 173 -11.93 -14.67 -8.04
N TYR A 174 -10.66 -14.67 -8.41
CA TYR A 174 -9.67 -13.69 -7.97
C TYR A 174 -9.14 -12.89 -9.14
N LEU A 175 -8.95 -11.60 -8.93
CA LEU A 175 -8.38 -10.70 -9.93
C LEU A 175 -6.95 -11.14 -10.32
N GLN A 176 -6.74 -11.31 -11.61
CA GLN A 176 -5.45 -11.69 -12.19
C GLN A 176 -4.69 -10.45 -12.69
N PHE A 177 -5.40 -9.49 -13.27
CA PHE A 177 -4.83 -8.26 -13.80
C PHE A 177 -4.72 -7.20 -12.70
N ARG A 178 -3.62 -7.25 -11.96
CA ARG A 178 -3.32 -6.30 -10.88
C ARG A 178 -1.82 -6.02 -10.78
N ASN A 179 -1.47 -4.86 -10.27
CA ASN A 179 -0.09 -4.58 -9.91
C ASN A 179 0.26 -5.32 -8.62
N THR A 180 1.24 -6.22 -8.68
CA THR A 180 1.77 -6.97 -7.54
C THR A 180 2.99 -6.31 -6.91
N GLY A 181 3.45 -5.18 -7.48
CA GLY A 181 4.66 -4.50 -7.03
C GLY A 181 5.97 -5.11 -7.55
N ASP A 182 5.90 -6.14 -8.39
CA ASP A 182 7.06 -6.74 -9.02
C ASP A 182 7.44 -5.96 -10.31
N THR A 183 8.19 -4.89 -10.16
CA THR A 183 8.95 -4.22 -11.24
C THR A 183 10.30 -3.78 -10.73
#